data_8ead85240c29a494fd2de993a08687d3
#
_entry.id   8ead85240c29a494fd2de993a08687d3
#
_cell.length_a   1.000
_cell.length_b   1.000
_cell.length_c   1.000
_cell.angle_alpha   90.00
_cell.angle_beta   90.00
_cell.angle_gamma   90.00
#
_symmetry.space_group_name_H-M   'P 1'
#
loop_
_entity.id
_entity.type
_entity.pdbx_description
1 polymer ?
#
loop_
_entity_poly.entity_id
_entity_poly.type
_entity_poly.pdbx_seq_one_letter_code
_entity_poly.pdbx_strand_id
1 'polypeptide(L)' 'MNMRLKKVLDDIQKTENKILELQEHVRQLRIQKKQMEDAEIIKAIRSMKMDSRKMLTFLDGIQNGTVTMQFDEEGNLSM' A
#
# COMPACT_ATOMS: atom_id res chain seq x y z
N MET A 1 -39.72 9.98 -20.28
CA MET A 1 -38.48 9.19 -20.43
C MET A 1 -38.84 7.72 -20.51
N ASN A 2 -38.18 6.98 -21.39
CA ASN A 2 -38.34 5.54 -21.52
C ASN A 2 -37.89 4.85 -20.22
N MET A 3 -38.69 3.95 -19.68
CA MET A 3 -38.38 3.24 -18.41
C MET A 3 -37.13 2.40 -18.49
N ARG A 4 -36.87 1.79 -19.65
CA ARG A 4 -35.65 1.01 -19.85
C ARG A 4 -34.40 1.90 -19.82
N LEU A 5 -34.48 3.05 -20.47
CA LEU A 5 -33.37 4.00 -20.47
C LEU A 5 -33.11 4.52 -19.05
N LYS A 6 -34.16 4.86 -18.32
CA LYS A 6 -34.02 5.30 -16.94
C LYS A 6 -33.33 4.26 -16.08
N LYS A 7 -33.74 3.01 -16.21
CA LYS A 7 -33.12 1.90 -15.46
C LYS A 7 -31.65 1.75 -15.79
N VAL A 8 -31.28 1.82 -17.07
CA VAL A 8 -29.87 1.75 -17.48
C VAL A 8 -29.05 2.90 -16.91
N LEU A 9 -29.60 4.12 -16.93
CA LEU A 9 -28.93 5.29 -16.37
C LEU A 9 -28.73 5.13 -14.86
N ASP A 10 -29.73 4.60 -14.16
CA ASP A 10 -29.62 4.34 -12.72
C ASP A 10 -28.57 3.27 -12.43
N ASP A 11 -28.52 2.22 -13.25
CA ASP A 11 -27.53 1.14 -13.11
C ASP A 11 -26.12 1.65 -13.37
N ILE A 12 -25.94 2.52 -14.35
CA ILE A 12 -24.65 3.17 -14.62
C ILE A 12 -24.21 3.98 -13.40
N GLN A 13 -25.12 4.78 -12.84
CA GLN A 13 -24.81 5.61 -11.68
C GLN A 13 -24.38 4.75 -10.48
N LYS A 14 -25.11 3.69 -10.21
CA LYS A 14 -24.78 2.76 -9.11
C LYS A 14 -23.42 2.10 -9.32
N THR A 15 -23.15 1.70 -10.56
CA THR A 15 -21.88 1.06 -10.90
C THR A 15 -20.71 2.02 -10.78
N GLU A 16 -20.88 3.26 -11.22
CA GLU A 16 -19.88 4.31 -11.07
C GLU A 16 -19.58 4.59 -9.58
N ASN A 17 -20.62 4.64 -8.75
CA ASN A 17 -20.45 4.80 -7.31
C ASN A 17 -19.66 3.63 -6.71
N LYS A 18 -19.94 2.42 -7.17
CA LYS A 18 -19.23 1.23 -6.71
C LYS A 18 -17.76 1.24 -7.12
N ILE A 19 -17.46 1.73 -8.31
CA ILE A 19 -16.07 1.91 -8.77
C ILE A 19 -15.33 2.86 -7.83
N LEU A 20 -15.95 3.98 -7.46
CA LEU A 20 -15.34 4.92 -6.52
C LEU A 20 -15.08 4.28 -5.15
N GLU A 21 -16.03 3.50 -4.65
CA GLU A 21 -15.86 2.77 -3.39
C GLU A 21 -14.69 1.80 -3.46
N LEU A 22 -14.58 1.06 -4.57
CA LEU A 22 -13.51 0.09 -4.77
C LEU A 22 -12.15 0.77 -4.92
N GLN A 23 -12.09 1.92 -5.59
CA GLN A 23 -10.86 2.71 -5.69
C GLN A 23 -10.39 3.17 -4.31
N GLU A 24 -11.32 3.63 -3.46
CA GLU A 24 -11.00 4.02 -2.09
C GLU A 24 -10.52 2.81 -1.27
N HIS A 25 -11.14 1.66 -1.47
CA HIS A 25 -10.74 0.43 -0.79
C HIS A 25 -9.31 0.02 -1.18
N VAL A 26 -8.99 0.09 -2.47
CA VAL A 26 -7.62 -0.18 -2.95
C VAL A 26 -6.62 0.79 -2.34
N ARG A 27 -6.98 2.07 -2.24
CA ARG A 27 -6.13 3.09 -1.62
C ARG A 27 -5.83 2.72 -0.17
N GLN A 28 -6.84 2.31 0.59
CA GLN A 28 -6.67 1.90 1.99
C GLN A 28 -5.78 0.66 2.11
N LEU A 29 -5.97 -0.31 1.22
CA LEU A 29 -5.14 -1.52 1.21
C LEU A 29 -3.67 -1.20 0.90
N ARG A 30 -3.41 -0.24 0.02
CA ARG A 30 -2.04 0.19 -0.28
C ARG A 30 -1.38 0.86 0.92
N ILE A 31 -2.14 1.63 1.69
CA ILE A 31 -1.64 2.22 2.94
C ILE A 31 -1.29 1.12 3.94
N GLN A 32 -2.17 0.14 4.12
CA GLN A 32 -1.91 -1.00 5.00
C GLN A 32 -0.68 -1.78 4.56
N LYS A 33 -0.56 -2.04 3.27
CA LYS A 33 0.60 -2.72 2.69
C LYS A 33 1.89 -1.98 3.05
N LYS A 34 1.91 -0.66 2.87
CA LYS A 34 3.07 0.16 3.20
C LYS A 34 3.44 0.07 4.68
N GLN A 35 2.45 0.12 5.56
CA GLN A 35 2.66 0.00 7.01
C GLN A 35 3.25 -1.36 7.37
N MET A 36 2.74 -2.43 6.75
CA MET A 36 3.25 -3.78 6.99
C MET A 36 4.68 -3.96 6.47
N GLU A 37 4.97 -3.41 5.30
CA GLU A 37 6.33 -3.43 4.73
C GLU A 37 7.31 -2.69 5.64
N ASP A 38 6.92 -1.52 6.14
CA ASP A 38 7.76 -0.73 7.05
C ASP A 38 8.01 -1.50 8.35
N ALA A 39 7.00 -2.19 8.89
CA ALA A 39 7.16 -3.00 10.09
C ALA A 39 8.14 -4.17 9.86
N GLU A 40 8.07 -4.81 8.70
CA GLU A 40 8.99 -5.90 8.35
C GLU A 40 10.43 -5.39 8.18
N ILE A 41 10.61 -4.20 7.60
CA ILE A 41 11.92 -3.57 7.47
C ILE A 41 12.53 -3.29 8.86
N ILE A 42 11.75 -2.73 9.77
CA ILE A 42 12.19 -2.45 11.13
C ILE A 42 12.59 -3.76 11.83
N LYS A 43 11.79 -4.80 11.68
CA LYS A 43 12.07 -6.11 12.24
C LYS A 43 13.37 -6.69 11.71
N ALA A 44 13.61 -6.59 10.40
CA ALA A 44 14.82 -7.06 9.76
C ALA A 44 16.05 -6.32 10.27
N ILE A 45 15.96 -4.99 10.40
CA ILE A 45 17.05 -4.16 10.92
C ILE A 45 17.38 -4.54 12.36
N ARG A 46 16.37 -4.76 13.19
CA ARG A 46 16.57 -5.20 14.59
C ARG A 46 17.25 -6.56 14.65
N SER A 47 16.89 -7.47 13.76
CA SER A 47 17.51 -8.80 13.72
C SER A 47 18.98 -8.75 13.30
N MET A 48 19.38 -7.72 12.57
CA MET A 48 20.77 -7.49 12.19
C MET A 48 21.61 -6.92 13.34
N LYS A 49 21.00 -6.60 14.48
CA LYS A 49 21.65 -6.03 15.66
C LYS A 49 22.42 -4.73 15.35
N MET A 50 21.85 -3.89 14.49
CA MET A 50 22.41 -2.58 14.19
C MET A 50 22.27 -1.66 15.39
N ASP A 51 23.24 -0.77 15.60
CA ASP A 51 23.11 0.27 16.62
C ASP A 51 22.03 1.31 16.20
N SER A 52 21.54 2.07 17.19
CA SER A 52 20.43 3.01 16.97
C SER A 52 20.76 4.07 15.91
N ARG A 53 21.99 4.55 15.88
CA ARG A 53 22.41 5.59 14.92
C ARG A 53 22.39 5.05 13.49
N LYS A 54 22.98 3.86 13.28
CA LYS A 54 22.98 3.24 11.97
C LYS A 54 21.56 2.91 11.51
N MET A 55 20.72 2.47 12.44
CA MET A 55 19.33 2.17 12.16
C MET A 55 18.59 3.41 11.67
N LEU A 56 18.75 4.55 12.37
CA LEU A 56 18.11 5.80 11.98
C LEU A 56 18.57 6.28 10.62
N THR A 57 19.87 6.19 10.33
CA THR A 57 20.43 6.56 9.04
C THR A 57 19.86 5.69 7.93
N PHE A 58 19.74 4.39 8.16
CA PHE A 58 19.20 3.43 7.21
C PHE A 58 17.72 3.71 6.92
N LEU A 59 16.92 3.93 7.95
CA LEU A 59 15.49 4.23 7.81
C LEU A 59 15.27 5.56 7.08
N ASP A 60 16.08 6.56 7.37
CA ASP A 60 16.04 7.83 6.69
C ASP A 60 16.33 7.68 5.19
N GLY A 61 17.32 6.86 4.84
CA GLY A 61 17.63 6.54 3.46
C GLY A 61 16.47 5.87 2.72
N ILE A 62 15.75 4.97 3.39
CA ILE A 62 14.56 4.31 2.81
C ILE A 62 13.46 5.34 2.57
N GLN A 63 13.18 6.20 3.56
CA GLN A 63 12.13 7.21 3.46
C GLN A 63 12.43 8.24 2.37
N ASN A 64 13.69 8.60 2.21
CA ASN A 64 14.13 9.56 1.20
C ASN A 64 14.32 8.95 -0.19
N GLY A 65 14.15 7.64 -0.32
CA GLY A 65 14.30 6.94 -1.60
C GLY A 65 15.75 6.70 -2.02
N THR A 66 16.74 6.98 -1.14
CA THR A 66 18.15 6.70 -1.44
C THR A 66 18.52 5.23 -1.24
N VAL A 67 17.71 4.52 -0.47
CA VAL A 67 17.82 3.08 -0.27
C VAL A 67 16.46 2.47 -0.62
N THR A 68 16.47 1.44 -1.45
CA THR A 68 15.25 0.71 -1.80
C THR A 68 15.33 -0.71 -1.27
N MET A 69 14.21 -1.20 -0.77
CA MET A 69 14.06 -2.59 -0.36
C MET A 69 12.93 -3.21 -1.14
N GLN A 70 13.08 -4.49 -1.47
CA GLN A 70 12.06 -5.25 -2.18
C GLN A 70 11.66 -6.45 -1.34
N PHE A 71 10.40 -6.81 -1.47
CA PHE A 71 9.83 -7.99 -0.84
C PHE A 71 9.45 -8.98 -1.93
N ASP A 72 9.67 -10.26 -1.67
CA ASP A 72 9.21 -11.31 -2.58
C ASP A 72 7.70 -11.51 -2.43
N GLU A 73 7.14 -12.45 -3.20
CA GLU A 73 5.69 -12.72 -3.18
C GLU A 73 5.20 -13.21 -1.82
N GLU A 74 6.07 -13.77 -1.00
CA GLU A 74 5.75 -14.25 0.35
C GLU A 74 5.95 -13.17 1.41
N GLY A 75 6.39 -11.97 1.02
CA GLY A 75 6.63 -10.85 1.91
C GLY A 75 7.99 -10.88 2.59
N ASN A 76 8.91 -11.73 2.15
CA ASN A 76 10.26 -11.77 2.69
C ASN A 76 11.11 -10.64 2.10
N LEU A 77 11.94 -10.03 2.94
CA LEU A 77 12.81 -8.95 2.54
C LEU A 77 13.89 -9.47 1.58
N SER A 78 13.97 -8.83 0.40
CA SER A 78 15.00 -9.10 -0.59
C SER A 78 15.78 -7.81 -0.83
N MET A 79 17.11 -7.88 -0.73
CA MET A 79 17.97 -6.75 -1.02
C MET A 79 18.87 -7.06 -2.22
#